data_a67267c227e3be2ee1151865e8168b15
#
_entry.id   a67267c227e3be2ee1151865e8168b15
#
_cell.length_a   1.000
_cell.length_b   1.000
_cell.length_c   1.000
_cell.angle_alpha   90.00
_cell.angle_beta   90.00
_cell.angle_gamma   90.00
#
_symmetry.space_group_name_H-M   'P 1'
#
loop_
_entity.id
_entity.type
_entity.pdbx_description
1 polymer ?
#
loop_
_entity_poly.entity_id
_entity_poly.type
_entity_poly.pdbx_seq_one_letter_code
_entity_poly.pdbx_strand_id
1 'polypeptide(L)'
;AIPSISENEPSPRGRGVHREPHAGPRLWARAKQAFFALPRGLHVVMLVIFMVVGFAFATQVRAQRSDPLEGLSEQDLVTVLDELSTQEQNLRTRRGELSSELDELRSAADEAQAREQAARKAETQAQIAAGTVPVHGPGVTVSVVDAGANLTSTQFVMTLGELRNAGAEAIELNGIRLSTRSSFTGQAGSIAVDGIPIASPYTWKVIGESQTIATALDIQAGSAAQMRAKGANVAITPTTDMTIESIASPRPPQFATYQ
;
A
#
# COMPACT_ATOMS: atom_id res chain seq x y z
N ALA A 1 11.52 11.81 22.55
CA ALA A 1 12.69 11.98 23.36
C ALA A 1 13.90 11.41 22.61
N ILE A 2 14.66 12.29 21.99
CA ILE A 2 15.95 12.01 21.34
C ILE A 2 17.01 12.50 22.30
N PRO A 3 18.06 11.74 22.65
CA PRO A 3 19.22 12.32 23.30
C PRO A 3 20.29 12.68 22.26
N SER A 4 20.61 13.94 22.23
CA SER A 4 21.83 14.56 21.72
C SER A 4 23.06 14.06 22.46
N ILE A 5 24.15 13.77 21.73
CA ILE A 5 25.47 13.59 22.31
C ILE A 5 26.41 14.64 21.73
N SER A 6 26.97 15.40 22.65
CA SER A 6 27.85 16.55 22.53
C SER A 6 29.26 16.18 22.06
N GLU A 7 29.81 17.17 21.36
CA GLU A 7 31.23 17.51 21.26
C GLU A 7 32.04 17.21 22.52
N ASN A 8 33.22 16.74 22.31
CA ASN A 8 34.35 17.14 23.17
C ASN A 8 35.70 16.94 22.46
N GLU A 9 36.29 18.04 22.00
CA GLU A 9 37.74 18.19 21.93
C GLU A 9 38.33 18.24 23.34
N PRO A 10 39.60 17.85 23.56
CA PRO A 10 40.64 18.83 23.54
C PRO A 10 42.02 18.35 23.05
N SER A 11 42.72 19.29 22.42
CA SER A 11 44.18 19.32 22.29
C SER A 11 44.88 19.43 23.65
N PRO A 12 46.13 18.91 23.80
CA PRO A 12 47.21 19.82 24.17
C PRO A 12 48.58 19.61 23.50
N ARG A 13 49.16 20.74 23.25
CA ARG A 13 50.54 21.12 23.06
C ARG A 13 51.61 20.22 23.72
N GLY A 14 52.72 20.02 23.01
CA GLY A 14 53.97 19.56 23.60
C GLY A 14 55.16 19.57 22.64
N ARG A 15 55.81 20.71 22.59
CA ARG A 15 57.25 20.92 22.49
C ARG A 15 58.08 20.18 21.45
N GLY A 16 58.70 21.00 20.65
CA GLY A 16 59.74 20.81 19.71
C GLY A 16 61.00 20.17 20.22
N VAL A 17 61.67 19.53 19.29
CA VAL A 17 63.11 19.34 19.29
C VAL A 17 63.61 19.61 17.88
N HIS A 18 64.37 20.68 17.79
CA HIS A 18 65.24 20.99 16.67
C HIS A 18 66.16 19.82 16.35
N ARG A 19 66.21 19.35 15.14
CA ARG A 19 67.38 18.73 14.55
C ARG A 19 67.57 19.24 13.13
N GLU A 20 68.70 19.87 12.98
CA GLU A 20 69.21 20.45 11.77
C GLU A 20 69.43 19.44 10.62
N PRO A 21 69.43 19.91 9.38
CA PRO A 21 69.61 19.06 8.23
C PRO A 21 71.08 18.77 7.96
N HIS A 22 71.46 17.51 7.96
CA HIS A 22 72.76 17.11 7.45
C HIS A 22 72.69 17.11 5.90
N ALA A 23 73.46 18.05 5.39
CA ALA A 23 73.84 18.23 4.01
C ALA A 23 74.41 16.94 3.38
N GLY A 24 73.81 16.44 2.39
CA GLY A 24 74.41 15.49 1.47
C GLY A 24 74.42 15.97 0.03
N PRO A 25 75.27 16.91 -0.35
CA PRO A 25 75.51 17.20 -1.76
C PRO A 25 76.95 17.00 -2.18
N ARG A 26 77.52 15.89 -1.85
CA ARG A 26 78.97 15.66 -2.32
C ARG A 26 79.04 14.58 -3.41
N LEU A 27 78.01 13.79 -3.65
CA LEU A 27 78.05 12.78 -4.68
C LEU A 27 77.77 13.35 -6.07
N TRP A 28 76.95 14.34 -6.23
CA TRP A 28 76.67 15.01 -7.51
C TRP A 28 77.86 15.88 -8.01
N ALA A 29 78.58 16.52 -7.08
CA ALA A 29 79.79 17.27 -7.42
C ALA A 29 80.92 16.35 -7.90
N ARG A 30 81.09 15.18 -7.28
CA ARG A 30 82.07 14.17 -7.69
C ARG A 30 81.73 13.50 -9.01
N ALA A 31 80.41 13.24 -9.27
CA ALA A 31 79.95 12.71 -10.52
C ALA A 31 80.18 13.67 -11.69
N LYS A 32 79.95 14.98 -11.52
CA LYS A 32 80.26 16.00 -12.52
C LYS A 32 81.79 16.10 -12.84
N GLN A 33 82.70 16.05 -11.85
CA GLN A 33 84.15 16.13 -12.09
C GLN A 33 84.66 14.84 -12.75
N ALA A 34 84.06 13.66 -12.44
CA ALA A 34 84.44 12.42 -13.11
C ALA A 34 84.03 12.39 -14.58
N PHE A 35 82.87 13.01 -14.89
CA PHE A 35 82.34 13.05 -16.24
C PHE A 35 83.19 13.94 -17.19
N PHE A 36 83.77 15.01 -16.73
CA PHE A 36 84.63 15.91 -17.51
C PHE A 36 86.14 15.48 -17.61
N ALA A 37 86.51 14.47 -16.88
CA ALA A 37 87.87 13.97 -16.88
C ALA A 37 88.13 12.79 -17.86
N LEU A 38 87.11 12.27 -18.54
CA LEU A 38 87.26 11.22 -19.51
C LEU A 38 87.77 11.77 -20.89
N PRO A 39 88.61 10.99 -21.60
CA PRO A 39 89.06 11.40 -22.92
C PRO A 39 87.92 11.60 -23.92
N ARG A 40 87.98 12.62 -24.76
CA ARG A 40 86.92 13.05 -25.67
C ARG A 40 86.33 11.93 -26.52
N GLY A 41 87.08 10.86 -26.82
CA GLY A 41 86.60 9.69 -27.52
C GLY A 41 85.53 8.87 -26.76
N LEU A 42 85.61 8.81 -25.44
CA LEU A 42 84.70 8.05 -24.59
C LEU A 42 83.33 8.72 -24.46
N HIS A 43 83.30 10.07 -24.53
CA HIS A 43 82.03 10.83 -24.56
C HIS A 43 81.25 10.61 -25.82
N VAL A 44 81.89 10.49 -26.98
CA VAL A 44 81.27 10.18 -28.24
C VAL A 44 80.68 8.77 -28.22
N VAL A 45 81.36 7.79 -27.66
CA VAL A 45 80.91 6.43 -27.50
C VAL A 45 79.65 6.37 -26.57
N MET A 46 79.70 7.08 -25.45
CA MET A 46 78.54 7.17 -24.50
C MET A 46 77.34 7.85 -25.17
N LEU A 47 77.57 8.90 -25.93
CA LEU A 47 76.52 9.60 -26.63
C LEU A 47 75.85 8.69 -27.71
N VAL A 48 76.63 7.91 -28.44
CA VAL A 48 76.11 6.92 -29.39
C VAL A 48 75.30 5.84 -28.65
N ILE A 49 75.79 5.32 -27.52
CA ILE A 49 75.05 4.32 -26.74
C ILE A 49 73.72 4.90 -26.22
N PHE A 50 73.72 6.11 -25.68
CA PHE A 50 72.47 6.75 -25.23
C PHE A 50 71.50 7.04 -26.40
N MET A 51 72.06 7.39 -27.60
CA MET A 51 71.25 7.58 -28.77
C MET A 51 70.59 6.26 -29.25
N VAL A 52 71.33 5.16 -29.25
CA VAL A 52 70.83 3.84 -29.59
C VAL A 52 69.79 3.34 -28.58
N VAL A 53 70.10 3.49 -27.29
CA VAL A 53 69.15 3.10 -26.20
C VAL A 53 67.90 3.98 -26.24
N GLY A 54 68.06 5.31 -26.42
CA GLY A 54 66.92 6.22 -26.55
C GLY A 54 66.05 5.94 -27.79
N PHE A 55 66.69 5.59 -28.90
CA PHE A 55 66.00 5.19 -30.11
C PHE A 55 65.28 3.85 -29.95
N ALA A 56 65.92 2.86 -29.31
CA ALA A 56 65.31 1.58 -28.99
C ALA A 56 64.09 1.75 -28.04
N PHE A 57 64.22 2.63 -27.06
CA PHE A 57 63.12 2.93 -26.12
C PHE A 57 61.96 3.68 -26.85
N ALA A 58 62.29 4.64 -27.70
CA ALA A 58 61.29 5.37 -28.48
C ALA A 58 60.55 4.45 -29.48
N THR A 59 61.25 3.52 -30.11
CA THR A 59 60.62 2.52 -30.99
C THR A 59 59.75 1.53 -30.21
N GLN A 60 60.18 1.13 -29.00
CA GLN A 60 59.45 0.23 -28.17
C GLN A 60 58.15 0.89 -27.60
N VAL A 61 58.21 2.16 -27.19
CA VAL A 61 57.06 2.94 -26.76
C VAL A 61 56.11 3.21 -27.92
N ARG A 62 56.67 3.39 -29.13
CA ARG A 62 55.83 3.58 -30.33
C ARG A 62 55.12 2.28 -30.77
N ALA A 63 55.79 1.14 -30.62
CA ALA A 63 55.23 -0.18 -30.88
C ALA A 63 54.12 -0.54 -29.86
N GLN A 64 54.22 -0.04 -28.61
CA GLN A 64 53.22 -0.23 -27.57
C GLN A 64 52.00 0.72 -27.66
N ARG A 65 52.10 1.79 -28.48
CA ARG A 65 51.03 2.75 -28.75
C ARG A 65 50.33 2.49 -30.10
N SER A 66 50.68 1.42 -30.78
CA SER A 66 49.92 0.96 -31.95
C SER A 66 48.54 0.56 -31.43
N ASP A 67 47.53 1.24 -31.90
CA ASP A 67 46.10 1.03 -31.56
C ASP A 67 45.80 -0.48 -31.69
N PRO A 68 45.21 -1.11 -30.67
CA PRO A 68 44.88 -2.53 -30.75
C PRO A 68 43.98 -2.89 -31.93
N LEU A 69 43.42 -1.85 -32.58
CA LEU A 69 42.54 -2.01 -33.75
C LEU A 69 43.29 -2.00 -35.09
N GLU A 70 44.52 -1.43 -35.19
CA GLU A 70 45.30 -1.42 -36.45
C GLU A 70 46.01 -2.74 -36.79
N GLY A 71 46.05 -3.68 -35.81
CA GLY A 71 46.68 -5.00 -35.97
C GLY A 71 45.71 -6.14 -36.25
N LEU A 72 44.41 -5.87 -36.23
CA LEU A 72 43.40 -6.89 -36.53
C LEU A 72 43.29 -7.06 -38.07
N SER A 73 43.37 -8.31 -38.53
CA SER A 73 43.06 -8.63 -39.91
C SER A 73 41.59 -8.30 -40.19
N GLU A 74 41.24 -8.03 -41.46
CA GLU A 74 39.81 -7.81 -41.84
C GLU A 74 38.90 -8.94 -41.31
N GLN A 75 39.41 -10.14 -41.20
CA GLN A 75 38.71 -11.30 -40.65
C GLN A 75 38.47 -11.23 -39.13
N ASP A 76 39.43 -10.69 -38.40
CA ASP A 76 39.27 -10.49 -36.93
C ASP A 76 38.24 -9.38 -36.65
N LEU A 77 38.22 -8.32 -37.44
CA LEU A 77 37.22 -7.25 -37.34
C LEU A 77 35.79 -7.78 -37.60
N VAL A 78 35.63 -8.60 -38.62
CA VAL A 78 34.33 -9.23 -38.93
C VAL A 78 33.90 -10.14 -37.78
N THR A 79 34.81 -10.90 -37.19
CA THR A 79 34.51 -11.78 -36.07
C THR A 79 34.06 -10.98 -34.82
N VAL A 80 34.75 -9.88 -34.50
CA VAL A 80 34.36 -8.99 -33.38
C VAL A 80 33.01 -8.33 -33.61
N LEU A 81 32.74 -7.90 -34.87
CA LEU A 81 31.42 -7.33 -35.23
C LEU A 81 30.29 -8.35 -35.11
N ASP A 82 30.53 -9.59 -35.53
CA ASP A 82 29.56 -10.69 -35.44
C ASP A 82 29.28 -11.05 -33.97
N GLU A 83 30.35 -11.14 -33.17
CA GLU A 83 30.21 -11.36 -31.70
C GLU A 83 29.44 -10.22 -31.05
N LEU A 84 29.75 -8.97 -31.36
CA LEU A 84 29.06 -7.79 -30.81
C LEU A 84 27.58 -7.77 -31.24
N SER A 85 27.31 -8.08 -32.51
CA SER A 85 25.94 -8.21 -33.03
C SER A 85 25.17 -9.30 -32.33
N THR A 86 25.80 -10.45 -32.11
CA THR A 86 25.21 -11.57 -31.32
C THR A 86 24.93 -11.19 -29.87
N GLN A 87 25.86 -10.48 -29.25
CA GLN A 87 25.67 -9.99 -27.88
C GLN A 87 24.54 -8.95 -27.81
N GLU A 88 24.48 -8.02 -28.75
CA GLU A 88 23.39 -7.04 -28.84
C GLU A 88 22.04 -7.73 -29.01
N GLN A 89 21.96 -8.75 -29.87
CA GLN A 89 20.74 -9.50 -30.09
C GLN A 89 20.31 -10.28 -28.84
N ASN A 90 21.26 -10.92 -28.15
CA ASN A 90 21.00 -11.60 -26.87
C ASN A 90 20.51 -10.61 -25.80
N LEU A 91 21.10 -9.43 -25.72
CA LEU A 91 20.67 -8.39 -24.77
C LEU A 91 19.26 -7.87 -25.08
N ARG A 92 18.95 -7.69 -26.39
CA ARG A 92 17.60 -7.29 -26.82
C ARG A 92 16.56 -8.35 -26.48
N THR A 93 16.89 -9.61 -26.72
CA THR A 93 16.00 -10.74 -26.36
C THR A 93 15.76 -10.79 -24.85
N ARG A 94 16.81 -10.77 -24.04
CA ARG A 94 16.70 -10.75 -22.58
C ARG A 94 15.92 -9.55 -22.06
N ARG A 95 16.12 -8.37 -22.66
CA ARG A 95 15.34 -7.18 -22.31
C ARG A 95 13.86 -7.37 -22.65
N GLY A 96 13.55 -7.98 -23.77
CA GLY A 96 12.17 -8.30 -24.15
C GLY A 96 11.52 -9.29 -23.16
N GLU A 97 12.23 -10.37 -22.83
CA GLU A 97 11.78 -11.37 -21.86
C GLU A 97 11.52 -10.76 -20.48
N LEU A 98 12.49 -9.98 -19.97
CA LEU A 98 12.34 -9.30 -18.68
C LEU A 98 11.21 -8.26 -18.68
N SER A 99 11.00 -7.55 -19.79
CA SER A 99 9.88 -6.63 -19.91
C SER A 99 8.54 -7.36 -19.86
N SER A 100 8.43 -8.49 -20.56
CA SER A 100 7.23 -9.33 -20.56
C SER A 100 6.97 -9.92 -19.16
N GLU A 101 8.00 -10.40 -18.49
CA GLU A 101 7.91 -10.92 -17.10
C GLU A 101 7.46 -9.82 -16.12
N LEU A 102 8.01 -8.61 -16.26
CA LEU A 102 7.59 -7.47 -15.43
C LEU A 102 6.13 -7.10 -15.66
N ASP A 103 5.66 -7.13 -16.90
CA ASP A 103 4.26 -6.80 -17.21
C ASP A 103 3.32 -7.90 -16.70
N GLU A 104 3.72 -9.16 -16.78
CA GLU A 104 2.98 -10.29 -16.18
C GLU A 104 2.91 -10.18 -14.65
N LEU A 105 4.03 -9.90 -13.99
CA LEU A 105 4.07 -9.72 -12.53
C LEU A 105 3.24 -8.52 -12.06
N ARG A 106 3.25 -7.42 -12.82
CA ARG A 106 2.40 -6.26 -12.53
C ARG A 106 0.92 -6.59 -12.66
N SER A 107 0.55 -7.26 -13.75
CA SER A 107 -0.84 -7.69 -13.97
C SER A 107 -1.32 -8.64 -12.87
N ALA A 108 -0.49 -9.59 -12.45
CA ALA A 108 -0.80 -10.49 -11.36
C ALA A 108 -0.94 -9.76 -10.00
N ALA A 109 -0.09 -8.75 -9.75
CA ALA A 109 -0.17 -7.93 -8.55
C ALA A 109 -1.45 -7.09 -8.50
N ASP A 110 -1.83 -6.46 -9.63
CA ASP A 110 -3.05 -5.68 -9.77
C ASP A 110 -4.29 -6.56 -9.56
N GLU A 111 -4.29 -7.77 -10.13
CA GLU A 111 -5.37 -8.75 -9.94
C GLU A 111 -5.48 -9.21 -8.47
N ALA A 112 -4.36 -9.48 -7.81
CA ALA A 112 -4.34 -9.83 -6.39
C ALA A 112 -4.89 -8.70 -5.52
N GLN A 113 -4.52 -7.46 -5.80
CA GLN A 113 -5.02 -6.29 -5.10
C GLN A 113 -6.52 -6.09 -5.32
N ALA A 114 -7.02 -6.27 -6.56
CA ALA A 114 -8.44 -6.18 -6.87
C ALA A 114 -9.25 -7.27 -6.13
N ARG A 115 -8.73 -8.49 -6.07
CA ARG A 115 -9.35 -9.60 -5.29
C ARG A 115 -9.41 -9.28 -3.80
N GLU A 116 -8.34 -8.74 -3.23
CA GLU A 116 -8.31 -8.35 -1.81
C GLU A 116 -9.32 -7.25 -1.52
N GLN A 117 -9.40 -6.22 -2.38
CA GLN A 117 -10.41 -5.15 -2.24
C GLN A 117 -11.84 -5.69 -2.34
N ALA A 118 -12.10 -6.60 -3.28
CA ALA A 118 -13.41 -7.24 -3.42
C ALA A 118 -13.76 -8.08 -2.17
N ALA A 119 -12.81 -8.84 -1.63
CA ALA A 119 -12.99 -9.62 -0.41
C ALA A 119 -13.30 -8.72 0.81
N ARG A 120 -12.57 -7.62 0.99
CA ARG A 120 -12.82 -6.65 2.07
C ARG A 120 -14.20 -5.99 1.95
N LYS A 121 -14.61 -5.63 0.72
CA LYS A 121 -15.97 -5.10 0.48
C LYS A 121 -17.05 -6.12 0.82
N ALA A 122 -16.87 -7.37 0.38
CA ALA A 122 -17.82 -8.45 0.68
C ALA A 122 -17.90 -8.72 2.19
N GLU A 123 -16.77 -8.70 2.91
CA GLU A 123 -16.74 -8.84 4.36
C GLU A 123 -17.49 -7.71 5.05
N THR A 124 -17.23 -6.45 4.67
CA THR A 124 -17.94 -5.29 5.24
C THR A 124 -19.45 -5.38 5.00
N GLN A 125 -19.85 -5.74 3.78
CA GLN A 125 -21.28 -5.93 3.46
C GLN A 125 -21.90 -7.06 4.28
N ALA A 126 -21.20 -8.16 4.46
CA ALA A 126 -21.65 -9.26 5.29
C ALA A 126 -21.80 -8.84 6.77
N GLN A 127 -20.87 -8.07 7.30
CA GLN A 127 -20.93 -7.54 8.67
C GLN A 127 -22.10 -6.58 8.87
N ILE A 128 -22.36 -5.69 7.89
CA ILE A 128 -23.52 -4.78 7.90
C ILE A 128 -24.82 -5.58 7.87
N ALA A 129 -24.94 -6.54 6.96
CA ALA A 129 -26.13 -7.39 6.82
C ALA A 129 -26.37 -8.28 8.04
N ALA A 130 -25.30 -8.78 8.66
CA ALA A 130 -25.37 -9.53 9.92
C ALA A 130 -25.67 -8.63 11.13
N GLY A 131 -25.52 -7.31 10.98
CA GLY A 131 -25.71 -6.34 12.06
C GLY A 131 -24.63 -6.36 13.12
N THR A 132 -23.44 -6.88 12.83
CA THR A 132 -22.34 -7.03 13.80
C THR A 132 -21.47 -5.79 13.97
N VAL A 133 -21.71 -4.76 13.16
CA VAL A 133 -20.96 -3.50 13.20
C VAL A 133 -21.91 -2.31 13.31
N PRO A 134 -21.52 -1.21 13.97
CA PRO A 134 -22.24 0.06 13.88
C PRO A 134 -22.23 0.58 12.44
N VAL A 135 -23.27 1.31 12.07
CA VAL A 135 -23.44 1.83 10.71
C VAL A 135 -23.99 3.25 10.75
N HIS A 136 -23.71 4.02 9.73
CA HIS A 136 -24.24 5.37 9.56
C HIS A 136 -24.63 5.58 8.09
N GLY A 137 -25.58 6.47 7.87
CA GLY A 137 -26.04 6.82 6.52
C GLY A 137 -27.36 7.56 6.52
N PRO A 138 -27.88 7.90 5.34
CA PRO A 138 -29.23 8.44 5.20
C PRO A 138 -30.27 7.41 5.62
N GLY A 139 -31.43 7.86 6.06
CA GLY A 139 -32.44 6.94 6.49
C GLY A 139 -33.72 7.60 6.99
N VAL A 140 -34.47 6.83 7.78
CA VAL A 140 -35.78 7.24 8.33
C VAL A 140 -35.88 6.89 9.80
N THR A 141 -36.34 7.83 10.60
CA THR A 141 -36.81 7.54 11.97
C THR A 141 -38.34 7.40 11.97
N VAL A 142 -38.86 6.27 12.45
CA VAL A 142 -40.26 6.06 12.62
C VAL A 142 -40.56 5.97 14.12
N SER A 143 -41.41 6.89 14.58
CA SER A 143 -41.87 6.90 15.98
C SER A 143 -43.32 6.45 16.03
N VAL A 144 -43.58 5.41 16.79
CA VAL A 144 -44.95 4.83 16.95
C VAL A 144 -45.34 4.91 18.42
N VAL A 145 -46.37 5.72 18.68
CA VAL A 145 -46.97 5.84 20.03
C VAL A 145 -48.25 5.03 20.09
N ASP A 146 -48.26 3.93 20.82
CA ASP A 146 -49.41 3.05 21.02
C ASP A 146 -49.97 3.22 22.43
N ALA A 147 -50.74 4.27 22.65
CA ALA A 147 -51.32 4.56 23.94
C ALA A 147 -52.35 3.52 24.39
N GLY A 148 -53.00 2.86 23.45
CA GLY A 148 -54.01 1.83 23.74
C GLY A 148 -53.46 0.44 23.90
N ALA A 149 -52.13 0.25 23.71
CA ALA A 149 -51.49 -1.06 23.72
C ALA A 149 -52.17 -2.09 22.79
N ASN A 150 -52.60 -1.63 21.59
CA ASN A 150 -53.42 -2.44 20.65
C ASN A 150 -52.56 -3.12 19.58
N LEU A 151 -51.30 -2.73 19.45
CA LEU A 151 -50.39 -3.32 18.46
C LEU A 151 -49.96 -4.71 18.92
N THR A 152 -49.90 -5.62 17.95
CA THR A 152 -49.45 -7.00 18.15
C THR A 152 -48.15 -7.25 17.40
N SER A 153 -47.46 -8.35 17.69
CA SER A 153 -46.27 -8.76 16.96
C SER A 153 -46.40 -8.77 15.44
N THR A 154 -47.63 -8.98 14.93
CA THR A 154 -47.93 -8.99 13.51
C THR A 154 -47.58 -7.67 12.82
N GLN A 155 -47.95 -6.52 13.41
CA GLN A 155 -47.64 -5.20 12.84
C GLN A 155 -46.13 -4.98 12.76
N PHE A 156 -45.38 -5.43 13.75
CA PHE A 156 -43.92 -5.30 13.76
C PHE A 156 -43.25 -6.20 12.70
N VAL A 157 -43.75 -7.44 12.52
CA VAL A 157 -43.26 -8.34 11.45
C VAL A 157 -43.55 -7.74 10.08
N MET A 158 -44.76 -7.19 9.87
CA MET A 158 -45.13 -6.55 8.59
C MET A 158 -44.26 -5.33 8.32
N THR A 159 -44.04 -4.46 9.32
CA THR A 159 -43.13 -3.29 9.23
C THR A 159 -41.71 -3.72 8.85
N LEU A 160 -41.19 -4.73 9.53
CA LEU A 160 -39.86 -5.25 9.20
C LEU A 160 -39.76 -5.77 7.78
N GLY A 161 -40.81 -6.48 7.31
CA GLY A 161 -40.90 -6.96 5.95
C GLY A 161 -40.95 -5.82 4.91
N GLU A 162 -41.75 -4.78 5.16
CA GLU A 162 -41.82 -3.60 4.30
C GLU A 162 -40.52 -2.84 4.23
N LEU A 163 -39.88 -2.61 5.36
CA LEU A 163 -38.54 -1.94 5.45
C LEU A 163 -37.51 -2.68 4.61
N ARG A 164 -37.46 -4.01 4.73
CA ARG A 164 -36.55 -4.84 3.91
C ARG A 164 -36.85 -4.77 2.44
N ASN A 165 -38.12 -4.84 2.07
CA ASN A 165 -38.58 -4.73 0.67
C ASN A 165 -38.29 -3.33 0.10
N ALA A 166 -38.34 -2.29 0.93
CA ALA A 166 -37.96 -0.92 0.56
C ALA A 166 -36.45 -0.68 0.45
N GLY A 167 -35.63 -1.70 0.69
CA GLY A 167 -34.18 -1.58 0.56
C GLY A 167 -33.47 -1.09 1.84
N ALA A 168 -34.05 -1.29 3.02
CA ALA A 168 -33.39 -0.98 4.26
C ALA A 168 -32.11 -1.85 4.46
N GLU A 169 -30.97 -1.20 4.67
CA GLU A 169 -29.66 -1.85 4.86
C GLU A 169 -29.40 -2.17 6.33
N ALA A 170 -29.91 -1.35 7.24
CA ALA A 170 -29.80 -1.57 8.67
C ALA A 170 -31.05 -1.06 9.38
N ILE A 171 -31.51 -1.82 10.38
CA ILE A 171 -32.73 -1.53 11.13
C ILE A 171 -32.45 -1.71 12.63
N GLU A 172 -32.86 -0.72 13.41
CA GLU A 172 -32.88 -0.76 14.87
C GLU A 172 -34.28 -0.47 15.38
N LEU A 173 -34.72 -1.17 16.40
CA LEU A 173 -35.97 -0.89 17.12
C LEU A 173 -35.70 -0.78 18.62
N ASN A 174 -36.00 0.36 19.21
CA ASN A 174 -35.81 0.64 20.64
C ASN A 174 -34.39 0.28 21.14
N GLY A 175 -33.33 0.58 20.34
CA GLY A 175 -31.94 0.25 20.68
C GLY A 175 -31.52 -1.19 20.38
N ILE A 176 -32.41 -2.01 19.79
CA ILE A 176 -32.10 -3.38 19.43
C ILE A 176 -31.85 -3.47 17.94
N ARG A 177 -30.64 -3.86 17.52
CA ARG A 177 -30.30 -4.08 16.11
C ARG A 177 -31.04 -5.31 15.58
N LEU A 178 -31.81 -5.14 14.52
CA LEU A 178 -32.51 -6.23 13.88
C LEU A 178 -31.64 -6.90 12.82
N SER A 179 -31.60 -8.21 12.83
CA SER A 179 -30.90 -9.05 11.86
C SER A 179 -31.89 -9.87 11.03
N THR A 180 -31.39 -10.65 10.09
CA THR A 180 -32.22 -11.59 9.31
C THR A 180 -32.91 -12.65 10.16
N ARG A 181 -32.44 -12.86 11.41
CA ARG A 181 -32.92 -13.87 12.35
C ARG A 181 -33.78 -13.26 13.47
N SER A 182 -34.00 -11.95 13.46
CA SER A 182 -34.80 -11.29 14.49
C SER A 182 -36.26 -11.71 14.40
N SER A 183 -36.83 -11.93 15.57
CA SER A 183 -38.21 -12.42 15.73
C SER A 183 -39.00 -11.51 16.68
N PHE A 184 -40.28 -11.37 16.38
CA PHE A 184 -41.24 -10.66 17.25
C PHE A 184 -42.17 -11.66 17.90
N THR A 185 -42.32 -11.53 19.21
CA THR A 185 -43.19 -12.36 20.00
C THR A 185 -44.10 -11.51 20.91
N GLY A 186 -45.09 -12.09 21.49
CA GLY A 186 -45.99 -11.41 22.40
C GLY A 186 -47.32 -11.00 21.78
N GLN A 187 -48.19 -10.45 22.64
CA GLN A 187 -49.56 -10.00 22.31
C GLN A 187 -49.66 -8.49 22.54
N ALA A 188 -50.85 -7.94 22.28
CA ALA A 188 -51.12 -6.53 22.48
C ALA A 188 -50.70 -6.09 23.91
N GLY A 189 -49.89 -5.02 23.97
CA GLY A 189 -49.35 -4.49 25.20
C GLY A 189 -48.13 -5.20 25.79
N SER A 190 -47.70 -6.32 25.21
CA SER A 190 -46.52 -7.08 25.68
C SER A 190 -45.76 -7.65 24.49
N ILE A 191 -45.03 -6.79 23.80
CA ILE A 191 -44.21 -7.13 22.63
C ILE A 191 -42.75 -7.33 23.03
N ALA A 192 -42.13 -8.36 22.48
CA ALA A 192 -40.70 -8.60 22.63
C ALA A 192 -40.02 -8.81 21.28
N VAL A 193 -38.79 -8.30 21.17
CA VAL A 193 -37.88 -8.49 20.03
C VAL A 193 -36.77 -9.41 20.49
N ASP A 194 -36.59 -10.54 19.82
CA ASP A 194 -35.56 -11.52 20.17
C ASP A 194 -35.56 -11.94 21.65
N GLY A 195 -36.76 -11.93 22.28
CA GLY A 195 -36.96 -12.21 23.68
C GLY A 195 -36.75 -11.00 24.61
N ILE A 196 -36.37 -9.84 24.11
CA ILE A 196 -36.21 -8.59 24.87
C ILE A 196 -37.51 -7.82 24.84
N PRO A 197 -38.22 -7.55 25.96
CA PRO A 197 -39.42 -6.76 26.02
C PRO A 197 -39.19 -5.32 25.52
N ILE A 198 -40.10 -4.82 24.69
CA ILE A 198 -40.10 -3.42 24.25
C ILE A 198 -41.46 -2.78 24.60
N ALA A 199 -41.44 -1.46 24.78
CA ALA A 199 -42.58 -0.67 25.11
C ALA A 199 -42.73 0.57 24.25
N SER A 200 -43.97 1.07 24.16
CA SER A 200 -44.25 2.36 23.53
C SER A 200 -43.61 3.53 24.27
N PRO A 201 -43.04 4.52 23.59
CA PRO A 201 -43.00 4.67 22.13
C PRO A 201 -42.00 3.69 21.47
N TYR A 202 -42.42 3.12 20.36
CA TYR A 202 -41.57 2.26 19.52
C TYR A 202 -40.84 3.13 18.52
N THR A 203 -39.50 3.20 18.66
CA THR A 203 -38.67 4.01 17.79
C THR A 203 -37.85 3.11 16.86
N TRP A 204 -38.15 3.19 15.59
CA TRP A 204 -37.37 2.55 14.54
C TRP A 204 -36.37 3.52 13.98
N LYS A 205 -35.11 3.12 13.85
CA LYS A 205 -34.09 3.79 13.06
C LYS A 205 -33.75 2.88 11.89
N VAL A 206 -33.81 3.42 10.70
CA VAL A 206 -33.66 2.65 9.47
C VAL A 206 -32.69 3.37 8.55
N ILE A 207 -31.61 2.73 8.19
CA ILE A 207 -30.64 3.23 7.20
C ILE A 207 -31.00 2.65 5.83
N GLY A 208 -30.99 3.52 4.81
CA GLY A 208 -31.31 3.22 3.42
C GLY A 208 -31.75 4.49 2.69
N GLU A 209 -32.27 4.35 1.47
CA GLU A 209 -32.76 5.51 0.72
C GLU A 209 -34.05 6.06 1.39
N SER A 210 -33.90 7.25 1.99
CA SER A 210 -34.86 7.80 2.96
C SER A 210 -36.26 8.05 2.35
N GLN A 211 -36.35 8.53 1.11
CA GLN A 211 -37.63 8.81 0.45
C GLN A 211 -38.35 7.56 0.04
N THR A 212 -37.62 6.58 -0.46
CA THR A 212 -38.20 5.26 -0.85
C THR A 212 -38.76 4.56 0.37
N ILE A 213 -38.00 4.53 1.49
CA ILE A 213 -38.46 3.89 2.74
C ILE A 213 -39.67 4.62 3.32
N ALA A 214 -39.62 5.96 3.41
CA ALA A 214 -40.73 6.74 3.93
C ALA A 214 -42.00 6.53 3.12
N THR A 215 -41.90 6.52 1.78
CA THR A 215 -43.00 6.29 0.88
C THR A 215 -43.58 4.87 1.03
N ALA A 216 -42.71 3.86 1.11
CA ALA A 216 -43.14 2.47 1.26
C ALA A 216 -43.95 2.24 2.54
N LEU A 217 -43.54 2.86 3.65
CA LEU A 217 -44.27 2.75 4.92
C LEU A 217 -45.61 3.49 4.91
N ASP A 218 -45.73 4.60 4.17
CA ASP A 218 -46.89 5.49 4.23
C ASP A 218 -47.92 5.23 3.11
N ILE A 219 -47.75 4.15 2.34
CA ILE A 219 -48.77 3.75 1.34
C ILE A 219 -50.09 3.36 2.03
N GLN A 220 -51.21 3.45 1.29
CA GLN A 220 -52.55 3.31 1.83
C GLN A 220 -52.82 2.00 2.58
N ALA A 221 -52.16 0.89 2.22
CA ALA A 221 -52.27 -0.41 2.89
C ALA A 221 -50.97 -0.79 3.67
N GLY A 222 -50.03 0.14 3.79
CA GLY A 222 -48.72 -0.08 4.43
C GLY A 222 -48.85 -0.26 5.94
N SER A 223 -47.75 -0.65 6.54
CA SER A 223 -47.67 -0.94 7.99
C SER A 223 -48.00 0.29 8.84
N ALA A 224 -47.61 1.48 8.43
CA ALA A 224 -47.96 2.71 9.16
C ALA A 224 -49.47 2.97 9.15
N ALA A 225 -50.15 2.77 8.00
CA ALA A 225 -51.58 2.90 7.92
C ALA A 225 -52.33 1.85 8.78
N GLN A 226 -51.84 0.62 8.81
CA GLN A 226 -52.39 -0.43 9.66
C GLN A 226 -52.19 -0.15 11.16
N MET A 227 -51.03 0.39 11.58
CA MET A 227 -50.79 0.79 12.96
C MET A 227 -51.71 1.95 13.38
N ARG A 228 -51.93 2.94 12.48
CA ARG A 228 -52.87 4.04 12.70
C ARG A 228 -54.31 3.53 12.82
N ALA A 229 -54.70 2.53 12.01
CA ALA A 229 -56.03 1.90 12.12
C ALA A 229 -56.25 1.15 13.43
N LYS A 230 -55.15 0.75 14.12
CA LYS A 230 -55.19 0.19 15.48
C LYS A 230 -55.16 1.27 16.56
N GLY A 231 -55.14 2.54 16.21
CA GLY A 231 -55.14 3.66 17.15
C GLY A 231 -53.77 4.18 17.55
N ALA A 232 -52.72 3.65 16.94
CA ALA A 232 -51.36 4.19 17.17
C ALA A 232 -51.13 5.51 16.41
N ASN A 233 -50.35 6.40 16.99
CA ASN A 233 -49.83 7.58 16.30
C ASN A 233 -48.49 7.22 15.68
N VAL A 234 -48.35 7.41 14.37
CA VAL A 234 -47.13 7.06 13.60
C VAL A 234 -46.60 8.30 12.92
N ALA A 235 -45.39 8.68 13.28
CA ALA A 235 -44.62 9.76 12.67
C ALA A 235 -43.41 9.17 11.92
N ILE A 236 -43.24 9.55 10.65
CA ILE A 236 -42.15 9.10 9.77
C ILE A 236 -41.33 10.34 9.43
N THR A 237 -40.07 10.34 9.78
CA THR A 237 -39.14 11.47 9.62
C THR A 237 -37.92 11.04 8.81
N PRO A 238 -37.81 11.41 7.54
CA PRO A 238 -36.58 11.21 6.78
C PRO A 238 -35.44 12.04 7.33
N THR A 239 -34.22 11.47 7.27
CA THR A 239 -32.99 12.16 7.66
C THR A 239 -31.89 11.87 6.64
N THR A 240 -30.99 12.83 6.48
CA THR A 240 -29.84 12.69 5.57
C THR A 240 -28.68 11.95 6.20
N ASP A 241 -28.66 11.90 7.54
CA ASP A 241 -27.60 11.21 8.28
C ASP A 241 -28.14 10.72 9.63
N MET A 242 -27.97 9.44 9.91
CA MET A 242 -28.22 8.85 11.22
C MET A 242 -27.18 7.77 11.51
N THR A 243 -26.96 7.53 12.79
CA THR A 243 -26.09 6.44 13.26
C THR A 243 -26.91 5.41 14.01
N ILE A 244 -26.65 4.14 13.71
CA ILE A 244 -27.13 2.98 14.48
C ILE A 244 -25.90 2.35 15.13
N GLU A 245 -25.76 2.57 16.43
CA GLU A 245 -24.64 2.04 17.23
C GLU A 245 -24.90 0.62 17.72
N SER A 246 -26.17 0.23 17.81
CA SER A 246 -26.53 -1.10 18.27
C SER A 246 -26.01 -2.18 17.34
N ILE A 247 -25.53 -3.28 17.91
CA ILE A 247 -25.11 -4.48 17.20
C ILE A 247 -26.03 -5.65 17.55
N ALA A 248 -26.28 -6.51 16.56
CA ALA A 248 -27.04 -7.73 16.78
C ALA A 248 -26.21 -8.75 17.56
N SER A 249 -26.85 -9.43 18.51
CA SER A 249 -26.19 -10.53 19.23
C SER A 249 -25.98 -11.71 18.30
N PRO A 250 -24.74 -12.18 18.10
CA PRO A 250 -24.45 -13.32 17.26
C PRO A 250 -25.16 -14.58 17.80
N ARG A 251 -25.94 -15.24 16.97
CA ARG A 251 -26.51 -16.56 17.29
C ARG A 251 -25.78 -17.59 16.43
N PRO A 252 -24.90 -18.43 17.00
CA PRO A 252 -24.22 -19.46 16.24
C PRO A 252 -25.24 -20.44 15.64
N PRO A 253 -24.97 -20.99 14.46
CA PRO A 253 -25.80 -22.05 13.90
C PRO A 253 -25.75 -23.27 14.80
N GLN A 254 -26.91 -23.90 15.03
CA GLN A 254 -26.99 -25.11 15.87
C GLN A 254 -26.79 -26.41 15.08
N PHE A 255 -27.12 -26.39 13.80
CA PHE A 255 -27.14 -27.61 12.96
C PHE A 255 -26.33 -27.46 11.67
N ALA A 256 -26.05 -26.23 11.21
CA ALA A 256 -25.30 -26.00 9.99
C ALA A 256 -23.80 -25.96 10.28
N THR A 257 -23.02 -26.72 9.51
CA THR A 257 -21.56 -26.70 9.49
C THR A 257 -21.10 -26.33 8.08
N TYR A 258 -19.98 -25.62 7.94
CA TYR A 258 -19.36 -25.41 6.64
C TYR A 258 -18.40 -26.56 6.32
N GLN A 259 -18.27 -26.90 5.05
CA GLN A 259 -17.29 -27.87 4.53
C GLN A 259 -15.97 -27.22 4.23
#